data_3525269825ebcce6803c85a89f64a37e
#
_entry.id   3525269825ebcce6803c85a89f64a37e
#
_cell.length_a   1.000
_cell.length_b   1.000
_cell.length_c   1.000
_cell.angle_alpha   90.00
_cell.angle_beta   90.00
_cell.angle_gamma   90.00
#
_symmetry.space_group_name_H-M   'P 1'
#
loop_
_entity.id
_entity.type
_entity.pdbx_description
1 polymer ?
#
loop_
_entity_poly.entity_id
_entity_poly.type
_entity_poly.pdbx_seq_one_letter_code
_entity_poly.pdbx_strand_id
1 'polypeptide(L)'
;MAFYEEVAPLNVDIMLEVKDKNLSAVKANLATTDNPQIKDLENEWARYKYAVLGHSPINYQAIRTLLKDKSAYPVVEFYRLIEEALDTAPQKNIELNGLDHVWGHLKNKATDKEATRFSKMKEQWLVDEIKLSRLKKWLYRLAEKYNETYLLQSLYFEFD
;
A
#
# COMPACT_ATOMS: atom_id res chain seq x y z
N MET A 1 -10.11 9.84 -9.08
CA MET A 1 -10.53 9.01 -10.24
C MET A 1 -11.63 9.66 -11.09
N ALA A 2 -12.56 10.45 -10.52
CA ALA A 2 -13.63 11.16 -11.27
C ALA A 2 -13.12 11.92 -12.51
N PHE A 3 -11.96 12.60 -12.40
CA PHE A 3 -11.35 13.29 -13.54
C PHE A 3 -11.10 12.38 -14.75
N TYR A 4 -10.65 11.12 -14.55
CA TYR A 4 -10.39 10.20 -15.66
C TYR A 4 -11.67 9.69 -16.31
N GLU A 5 -12.77 9.57 -15.57
CA GLU A 5 -14.09 9.22 -16.12
C GLU A 5 -14.61 10.31 -17.05
N GLU A 6 -14.35 11.58 -16.69
CA GLU A 6 -14.79 12.74 -17.50
C GLU A 6 -13.95 12.94 -18.76
N VAL A 7 -12.62 12.70 -18.70
CA VAL A 7 -11.72 13.02 -19.83
C VAL A 7 -11.46 11.84 -20.77
N ALA A 8 -11.63 10.60 -20.33
CA ALA A 8 -11.40 9.41 -21.17
C ALA A 8 -12.17 9.43 -22.50
N PRO A 9 -13.47 9.88 -22.56
CA PRO A 9 -14.21 9.97 -23.81
C PRO A 9 -13.69 11.05 -24.78
N LEU A 10 -12.87 12.00 -24.28
CA LEU A 10 -12.43 13.15 -25.07
C LEU A 10 -11.20 12.87 -25.95
N ASN A 11 -10.56 11.70 -25.76
CA ASN A 11 -9.35 11.29 -26.51
C ASN A 11 -8.25 12.38 -26.50
N VAL A 12 -7.94 12.93 -25.32
CA VAL A 12 -6.95 13.99 -25.11
C VAL A 12 -5.72 13.46 -24.38
N ASP A 13 -4.56 14.05 -24.64
CA ASP A 13 -3.36 13.80 -23.86
C ASP A 13 -3.49 14.41 -22.46
N ILE A 14 -3.09 13.66 -21.43
CA ILE A 14 -3.16 14.07 -20.03
C ILE A 14 -1.76 14.33 -19.50
N MET A 15 -1.48 15.58 -19.10
CA MET A 15 -0.25 15.92 -18.38
C MET A 15 -0.51 15.90 -16.87
N LEU A 16 0.33 15.15 -16.12
CA LEU A 16 0.23 15.04 -14.67
C LEU A 16 1.25 15.96 -13.99
N GLU A 17 0.76 16.97 -13.28
CA GLU A 17 1.56 17.88 -12.44
C GLU A 17 1.26 17.67 -10.95
N VAL A 18 1.71 16.53 -10.42
CA VAL A 18 1.48 16.12 -9.02
C VAL A 18 2.79 15.73 -8.33
N LYS A 19 2.81 15.79 -6.98
CA LYS A 19 4.02 15.48 -6.20
C LYS A 19 4.44 14.01 -6.33
N ASP A 20 3.48 13.11 -6.45
CA ASP A 20 3.65 11.66 -6.58
C ASP A 20 3.56 11.18 -8.05
N LYS A 21 4.22 11.89 -8.96
CA LYS A 21 4.12 11.67 -10.43
C LYS A 21 4.14 10.19 -10.84
N ASN A 22 4.99 9.38 -10.21
CA ASN A 22 5.10 7.96 -10.55
C ASN A 22 3.81 7.17 -10.21
N LEU A 23 3.21 7.40 -9.04
CA LEU A 23 1.98 6.74 -8.63
C LEU A 23 0.79 7.20 -9.46
N SER A 24 0.70 8.51 -9.69
CA SER A 24 -0.35 9.09 -10.53
C SER A 24 -0.24 8.63 -11.99
N ALA A 25 0.97 8.50 -12.53
CA ALA A 25 1.20 7.96 -13.88
C ALA A 25 0.76 6.49 -13.99
N VAL A 26 1.03 5.66 -13.00
CA VAL A 26 0.56 4.26 -12.97
C VAL A 26 -0.97 4.23 -12.91
N LYS A 27 -1.61 5.03 -12.05
CA LYS A 27 -3.07 5.14 -11.97
C LYS A 27 -3.69 5.54 -13.32
N ALA A 28 -3.12 6.58 -13.96
CA ALA A 28 -3.58 7.05 -15.26
C ALA A 28 -3.46 5.97 -16.34
N ASN A 29 -2.29 5.32 -16.44
CA ASN A 29 -2.04 4.27 -17.40
C ASN A 29 -3.00 3.08 -17.24
N LEU A 30 -3.24 2.64 -16.00
CA LEU A 30 -4.18 1.56 -15.71
C LEU A 30 -5.65 1.98 -16.00
N ALA A 31 -5.99 3.26 -15.80
CA ALA A 31 -7.35 3.76 -16.07
C ALA A 31 -7.65 3.93 -17.56
N THR A 32 -6.62 4.12 -18.41
CA THR A 32 -6.76 4.45 -19.84
C THR A 32 -6.20 3.36 -20.77
N THR A 33 -5.85 2.19 -20.25
CA THR A 33 -5.29 1.10 -21.07
C THR A 33 -6.31 0.52 -22.04
N ASP A 34 -5.88 0.30 -23.28
CA ASP A 34 -6.71 -0.34 -24.34
C ASP A 34 -6.90 -1.85 -24.11
N ASN A 35 -6.05 -2.47 -23.29
CA ASN A 35 -6.11 -3.90 -22.99
C ASN A 35 -6.12 -4.16 -21.48
N PRO A 36 -7.23 -3.85 -20.78
CA PRO A 36 -7.34 -3.97 -19.34
C PRO A 36 -7.25 -5.43 -18.88
N GLN A 37 -6.33 -5.71 -17.94
CA GLN A 37 -6.18 -7.03 -17.36
C GLN A 37 -6.35 -6.93 -15.84
N ILE A 38 -7.23 -7.74 -15.24
CA ILE A 38 -7.40 -7.78 -13.78
C ILE A 38 -6.07 -8.06 -13.06
N LYS A 39 -5.16 -8.78 -13.72
CA LYS A 39 -3.81 -9.07 -13.23
C LYS A 39 -3.01 -7.81 -12.90
N ASP A 40 -3.22 -6.73 -13.63
CA ASP A 40 -2.52 -5.46 -13.40
C ASP A 40 -3.00 -4.81 -12.10
N LEU A 41 -4.32 -4.86 -11.82
CA LEU A 41 -4.85 -4.42 -10.54
C LEU A 41 -4.41 -5.31 -9.37
N GLU A 42 -4.26 -6.62 -9.58
CA GLU A 42 -3.73 -7.53 -8.56
C GLU A 42 -2.26 -7.23 -8.24
N ASN A 43 -1.45 -6.93 -9.27
CA ASN A 43 -0.06 -6.52 -9.09
C ASN A 43 0.04 -5.19 -8.32
N GLU A 44 -0.80 -4.23 -8.68
CA GLU A 44 -0.86 -2.94 -7.99
C GLU A 44 -1.38 -3.11 -6.55
N TRP A 45 -2.38 -3.96 -6.33
CA TRP A 45 -2.87 -4.31 -4.99
C TRP A 45 -1.77 -4.89 -4.11
N ALA A 46 -0.90 -5.72 -4.65
CA ALA A 46 0.23 -6.27 -3.89
C ALA A 46 1.14 -5.17 -3.32
N ARG A 47 1.26 -4.02 -3.99
CA ARG A 47 2.03 -2.87 -3.52
C ARG A 47 1.30 -2.09 -2.42
N TYR A 48 -0.01 -1.86 -2.55
CA TYR A 48 -0.81 -1.03 -1.64
C TYR A 48 -1.31 -1.76 -0.39
N LYS A 49 -1.44 -3.07 -0.44
CA LYS A 49 -2.29 -3.80 0.53
C LYS A 49 -1.93 -3.60 2.00
N TYR A 50 -0.66 -3.45 2.35
CA TYR A 50 -0.26 -3.23 3.75
C TYR A 50 -0.43 -1.77 4.20
N ALA A 51 -0.30 -0.81 3.28
CA ALA A 51 -0.67 0.57 3.56
C ALA A 51 -2.17 0.65 3.84
N VAL A 52 -3.00 0.10 2.96
CA VAL A 52 -4.46 0.07 3.15
C VAL A 52 -4.85 -0.67 4.43
N LEU A 53 -4.23 -1.83 4.73
CA LEU A 53 -4.52 -2.59 5.95
C LEU A 53 -4.20 -1.81 7.23
N GLY A 54 -3.13 -1.02 7.21
CA GLY A 54 -2.71 -0.17 8.33
C GLY A 54 -3.57 1.09 8.52
N HIS A 55 -4.47 1.42 7.57
CA HIS A 55 -5.37 2.56 7.65
C HIS A 55 -6.83 2.15 7.77
N SER A 56 -7.29 1.20 6.94
CA SER A 56 -8.69 0.77 6.87
C SER A 56 -8.84 -0.73 6.57
N PRO A 57 -9.03 -1.58 7.58
CA PRO A 57 -9.36 -3.00 7.38
C PRO A 57 -10.66 -3.22 6.58
N ILE A 58 -11.59 -2.26 6.63
CA ILE A 58 -12.85 -2.30 5.88
C ILE A 58 -12.55 -2.18 4.38
N ASN A 59 -11.81 -1.15 3.97
CA ASN A 59 -11.43 -0.95 2.57
C ASN A 59 -10.50 -2.07 2.08
N TYR A 60 -9.60 -2.56 2.94
CA TYR A 60 -8.78 -3.74 2.64
C TYR A 60 -9.65 -4.94 2.25
N GLN A 61 -10.71 -5.24 3.01
CA GLN A 61 -11.61 -6.35 2.71
C GLN A 61 -12.49 -6.07 1.48
N ALA A 62 -12.93 -4.82 1.29
CA ALA A 62 -13.70 -4.40 0.12
C ALA A 62 -12.90 -4.61 -1.17
N ILE A 63 -11.63 -4.18 -1.22
CA ILE A 63 -10.75 -4.36 -2.37
C ILE A 63 -10.51 -5.85 -2.65
N ARG A 64 -10.27 -6.66 -1.61
CA ARG A 64 -10.12 -8.11 -1.79
C ARG A 64 -11.36 -8.76 -2.39
N THR A 65 -12.55 -8.26 -2.04
CA THR A 65 -13.82 -8.75 -2.61
C THR A 65 -13.98 -8.28 -4.04
N LEU A 66 -13.68 -7.00 -4.32
CA LEU A 66 -13.72 -6.41 -5.64
C LEU A 66 -12.85 -7.19 -6.66
N LEU A 67 -11.64 -7.57 -6.26
CA LEU A 67 -10.70 -8.29 -7.14
C LEU A 67 -10.98 -9.79 -7.30
N LYS A 68 -12.05 -10.35 -6.68
CA LYS A 68 -12.46 -11.75 -6.90
C LYS A 68 -13.11 -11.96 -8.25
N ASP A 69 -13.81 -10.96 -8.77
CA ASP A 69 -14.40 -11.04 -10.10
C ASP A 69 -13.30 -10.84 -11.16
N LYS A 70 -12.91 -11.93 -11.80
CA LYS A 70 -11.86 -11.95 -12.80
C LYS A 70 -12.34 -11.52 -14.20
N SER A 71 -13.63 -11.35 -14.38
CA SER A 71 -14.24 -10.88 -15.63
C SER A 71 -14.37 -9.36 -15.70
N ALA A 72 -14.27 -8.67 -14.57
CA ALA A 72 -14.36 -7.22 -14.47
C ALA A 72 -12.98 -6.55 -14.40
N TYR A 73 -12.95 -5.26 -14.76
CA TYR A 73 -11.78 -4.39 -14.57
C TYR A 73 -12.18 -3.12 -13.81
N PRO A 74 -12.40 -3.22 -12.48
CA PRO A 74 -12.99 -2.16 -11.68
C PRO A 74 -11.94 -1.13 -11.22
N VAL A 75 -11.13 -0.58 -12.13
CA VAL A 75 -9.98 0.29 -11.84
C VAL A 75 -10.38 1.55 -11.07
N VAL A 76 -11.52 2.18 -11.39
CA VAL A 76 -12.01 3.40 -10.74
C VAL A 76 -12.35 3.12 -9.27
N GLU A 77 -13.17 2.10 -9.04
CA GLU A 77 -13.56 1.71 -7.68
C GLU A 77 -12.38 1.19 -6.86
N PHE A 78 -11.45 0.48 -7.50
CA PHE A 78 -10.21 0.01 -6.88
C PHE A 78 -9.39 1.16 -6.30
N TYR A 79 -9.14 2.20 -7.08
CA TYR A 79 -8.38 3.36 -6.59
C TYR A 79 -9.18 4.25 -5.65
N ARG A 80 -10.50 4.37 -5.83
CA ARG A 80 -11.36 5.10 -4.90
C ARG A 80 -11.26 4.50 -3.49
N LEU A 81 -11.33 3.17 -3.36
CA LEU A 81 -11.19 2.48 -2.08
C LEU A 81 -9.80 2.64 -1.46
N ILE A 82 -8.73 2.66 -2.27
CA ILE A 82 -7.37 2.91 -1.80
C ILE A 82 -7.24 4.33 -1.25
N GLU A 83 -7.66 5.33 -2.02
CA GLU A 83 -7.59 6.75 -1.66
C GLU A 83 -8.38 7.00 -0.37
N GLU A 84 -9.60 6.51 -0.27
CA GLU A 84 -10.44 6.60 0.93
C GLU A 84 -9.78 5.96 2.16
N ALA A 85 -9.11 4.82 1.99
CA ALA A 85 -8.38 4.19 3.08
C ALA A 85 -7.22 5.06 3.57
N LEU A 86 -6.40 5.57 2.64
CA LEU A 86 -5.21 6.36 2.96
C LEU A 86 -5.56 7.74 3.54
N ASP A 87 -6.74 8.29 3.23
CA ASP A 87 -7.27 9.52 3.83
C ASP A 87 -7.84 9.30 5.24
N THR A 88 -8.01 8.05 5.66
CA THR A 88 -8.49 7.73 7.01
C THR A 88 -7.43 8.09 8.06
N ALA A 89 -7.84 8.83 9.10
CA ALA A 89 -6.95 9.19 10.19
C ALA A 89 -6.33 7.93 10.84
N PRO A 90 -5.00 7.89 11.04
CA PRO A 90 -4.33 6.71 11.56
C PRO A 90 -4.78 6.37 12.99
N GLN A 91 -4.94 5.08 13.26
CA GLN A 91 -5.27 4.52 14.58
C GLN A 91 -4.26 3.45 14.94
N LYS A 92 -3.60 3.57 16.09
CA LYS A 92 -2.50 2.68 16.51
C LYS A 92 -2.84 1.18 16.47
N ASN A 93 -4.05 0.82 16.88
CA ASN A 93 -4.51 -0.57 16.84
C ASN A 93 -4.65 -1.11 15.41
N ILE A 94 -5.00 -0.26 14.45
CA ILE A 94 -5.12 -0.61 13.04
C ILE A 94 -3.73 -0.63 12.38
N GLU A 95 -2.91 0.40 12.64
CA GLU A 95 -1.52 0.47 12.17
C GLU A 95 -0.69 -0.73 12.67
N LEU A 96 -0.95 -1.19 13.91
CA LEU A 96 -0.33 -2.36 14.50
C LEU A 96 -0.58 -3.62 13.67
N ASN A 97 -1.79 -3.80 13.15
CA ASN A 97 -2.13 -4.93 12.29
C ASN A 97 -1.31 -4.93 11.00
N GLY A 98 -1.23 -3.77 10.32
CA GLY A 98 -0.38 -3.61 9.12
C GLY A 98 1.10 -3.89 9.41
N LEU A 99 1.60 -3.35 10.53
CA LEU A 99 2.98 -3.54 11.01
C LEU A 99 3.30 -5.02 11.26
N ASP A 100 2.43 -5.74 11.96
CA ASP A 100 2.64 -7.16 12.31
C ASP A 100 2.58 -8.05 11.05
N HIS A 101 1.78 -7.70 10.04
CA HIS A 101 1.80 -8.38 8.74
C HIS A 101 3.12 -8.15 7.99
N VAL A 102 3.65 -6.94 7.99
CA VAL A 102 4.96 -6.64 7.38
C VAL A 102 6.08 -7.38 8.11
N TRP A 103 6.08 -7.37 9.45
CA TRP A 103 7.04 -8.15 10.25
C TRP A 103 6.94 -9.65 9.95
N GLY A 104 5.75 -10.16 9.67
CA GLY A 104 5.51 -11.54 9.31
C GLY A 104 6.37 -12.07 8.15
N HIS A 105 6.75 -11.21 7.19
CA HIS A 105 7.66 -11.57 6.08
C HIS A 105 9.12 -11.70 6.53
N LEU A 106 9.51 -11.00 7.59
CA LEU A 106 10.90 -10.90 8.03
C LEU A 106 11.21 -11.81 9.21
N LYS A 107 10.22 -12.14 10.04
CA LYS A 107 10.41 -12.83 11.32
C LYS A 107 11.18 -14.14 11.23
N ASN A 108 11.00 -14.92 10.17
CA ASN A 108 11.66 -16.22 9.97
C ASN A 108 13.09 -16.08 9.43
N LYS A 109 13.47 -14.89 8.94
CA LYS A 109 14.81 -14.58 8.41
C LYS A 109 15.62 -13.77 9.43
N ALA A 110 14.93 -13.06 10.32
CA ALA A 110 15.53 -12.20 11.32
C ALA A 110 16.29 -13.02 12.38
N THR A 111 17.42 -12.47 12.85
CA THR A 111 18.15 -12.99 14.01
C THR A 111 17.37 -12.69 15.30
N ASP A 112 17.68 -13.41 16.39
CA ASP A 112 17.09 -13.18 17.73
C ASP A 112 17.30 -11.73 18.21
N LYS A 113 18.45 -11.13 17.91
CA LYS A 113 18.75 -9.73 18.22
C LYS A 113 17.82 -8.77 17.48
N GLU A 114 17.51 -9.06 16.22
CA GLU A 114 16.60 -8.25 15.41
C GLU A 114 15.15 -8.44 15.84
N ALA A 115 14.74 -9.66 16.18
CA ALA A 115 13.42 -9.92 16.75
C ALA A 115 13.21 -9.17 18.08
N THR A 116 14.20 -9.22 18.97
CA THR A 116 14.19 -8.45 20.23
C THR A 116 14.13 -6.95 19.98
N ARG A 117 14.89 -6.46 18.99
CA ARG A 117 14.88 -5.04 18.60
C ARG A 117 13.52 -4.62 18.05
N PHE A 118 12.90 -5.44 17.19
CA PHE A 118 11.55 -5.19 16.68
C PHE A 118 10.55 -5.03 17.83
N SER A 119 10.52 -5.99 18.77
CA SER A 119 9.63 -5.95 19.94
C SER A 119 9.82 -4.67 20.75
N LYS A 120 11.06 -4.31 21.06
CA LYS A 120 11.38 -3.08 21.79
C LYS A 120 10.93 -1.82 21.05
N MET A 121 11.20 -1.72 19.75
CA MET A 121 10.78 -0.55 18.95
C MET A 121 9.25 -0.47 18.82
N LYS A 122 8.56 -1.62 18.71
CA LYS A 122 7.09 -1.69 18.71
C LYS A 122 6.51 -1.18 20.03
N GLU A 123 7.04 -1.61 21.17
CA GLU A 123 6.65 -1.12 22.49
C GLU A 123 6.86 0.39 22.63
N GLN A 124 8.04 0.89 22.24
CA GLN A 124 8.36 2.32 22.25
C GLN A 124 7.40 3.15 21.37
N TRP A 125 7.02 2.63 20.21
CA TRP A 125 6.02 3.29 19.36
C TRP A 125 4.62 3.29 20.01
N LEU A 126 4.21 2.20 20.62
CA LEU A 126 2.90 2.11 21.28
C LEU A 126 2.74 3.11 22.43
N VAL A 127 3.84 3.46 23.12
CA VAL A 127 3.86 4.47 24.21
C VAL A 127 4.37 5.85 23.76
N ASP A 128 4.39 6.12 22.44
CA ASP A 128 4.78 7.41 21.85
C ASP A 128 6.24 7.85 22.10
N GLU A 129 7.14 6.95 22.50
CA GLU A 129 8.57 7.24 22.60
C GLU A 129 9.25 7.40 21.23
N ILE A 130 8.75 6.72 20.22
CA ILE A 130 9.23 6.85 18.85
C ILE A 130 8.05 6.98 17.86
N LYS A 131 8.29 7.62 16.70
CA LYS A 131 7.32 7.68 15.60
C LYS A 131 7.28 6.35 14.83
N LEU A 132 6.12 6.01 14.25
CA LEU A 132 5.96 4.85 13.37
C LEU A 132 6.93 4.88 12.19
N SER A 133 7.17 6.05 11.59
CA SER A 133 8.13 6.25 10.50
C SER A 133 9.56 5.79 10.84
N ARG A 134 9.98 5.89 12.10
CA ARG A 134 11.28 5.35 12.54
C ARG A 134 11.31 3.82 12.49
N LEU A 135 10.23 3.18 12.93
CA LEU A 135 10.09 1.73 12.89
C LEU A 135 9.98 1.23 11.45
N LYS A 136 9.18 1.90 10.59
CA LYS A 136 9.09 1.60 9.16
C LYS A 136 10.44 1.68 8.46
N LYS A 137 11.22 2.75 8.70
CA LYS A 137 12.58 2.88 8.14
C LYS A 137 13.53 1.75 8.57
N TRP A 138 13.41 1.28 9.81
CA TRP A 138 14.22 0.15 10.26
C TRP A 138 13.78 -1.16 9.60
N LEU A 139 12.48 -1.42 9.46
CA LEU A 139 11.94 -2.59 8.75
C LEU A 139 12.32 -2.59 7.27
N TYR A 140 12.29 -1.42 6.62
CA TYR A 140 12.72 -1.29 5.23
C TYR A 140 14.18 -1.72 5.04
N ARG A 141 15.10 -1.24 5.91
CA ARG A 141 16.51 -1.67 5.88
C ARG A 141 16.68 -3.17 6.15
N LEU A 142 15.79 -3.75 6.96
CA LEU A 142 15.80 -5.18 7.21
C LEU A 142 15.32 -5.96 5.96
N ALA A 143 14.33 -5.43 5.25
CA ALA A 143 13.87 -5.96 3.96
C ALA A 143 14.99 -5.90 2.90
N GLU A 144 15.76 -4.82 2.83
CA GLU A 144 16.96 -4.73 1.99
C GLU A 144 18.00 -5.79 2.36
N LYS A 145 18.33 -5.90 3.64
CA LYS A 145 19.31 -6.89 4.16
C LYS A 145 18.96 -8.33 3.75
N TYR A 146 17.68 -8.70 3.80
CA TYR A 146 17.20 -10.04 3.50
C TYR A 146 16.69 -10.20 2.06
N ASN A 147 16.87 -9.17 1.23
CA ASN A 147 16.42 -9.15 -0.16
C ASN A 147 14.94 -9.57 -0.30
N GLU A 148 14.09 -9.01 0.58
CA GLU A 148 12.65 -9.28 0.59
C GLU A 148 11.96 -8.42 -0.46
N THR A 149 12.08 -8.82 -1.73
CA THR A 149 11.63 -8.06 -2.91
C THR A 149 10.18 -7.65 -2.84
N TYR A 150 9.32 -8.49 -2.26
CA TYR A 150 7.91 -8.18 -2.08
C TYR A 150 7.69 -6.95 -1.18
N LEU A 151 8.42 -6.84 -0.07
CA LEU A 151 8.35 -5.69 0.81
C LEU A 151 9.01 -4.44 0.21
N LEU A 152 10.10 -4.61 -0.55
CA LEU A 152 10.78 -3.49 -1.20
C LEU A 152 9.92 -2.81 -2.28
N GLN A 153 8.97 -3.53 -2.85
CA GLN A 153 7.99 -3.00 -3.79
C GLN A 153 6.73 -2.46 -3.11
N SER A 154 6.58 -2.68 -1.81
CA SER A 154 5.39 -2.26 -1.06
C SER A 154 5.42 -0.76 -0.77
N LEU A 155 4.30 -0.10 -1.02
CA LEU A 155 4.07 1.30 -0.69
C LEU A 155 3.78 1.54 0.79
N TYR A 156 3.78 0.50 1.62
CA TYR A 156 3.61 0.60 3.07
C TYR A 156 4.60 1.57 3.73
N PHE A 157 5.80 1.68 3.18
CA PHE A 157 6.87 2.50 3.72
C PHE A 157 6.82 3.97 3.25
N GLU A 158 5.99 4.30 2.26
CA GLU A 158 5.84 5.63 1.68
C GLU A 158 4.76 6.46 2.38
N PHE A 159 3.75 5.80 2.95
CA PHE A 159 2.64 6.45 3.66
C PHE A 159 2.87 6.38 5.17
N ASP A 160 2.77 7.53 5.86
CA ASP A 160 2.84 7.66 7.33
C ASP A 160 1.45 7.91 7.89
#